data_c23358a0de1087fa0b6eaf127d9b6fd1
#
_entry.id   c23358a0de1087fa0b6eaf127d9b6fd1
#
_cell.length_a   1.000
_cell.length_b   1.000
_cell.length_c   1.000
_cell.angle_alpha   90.00
_cell.angle_beta   90.00
_cell.angle_gamma   90.00
#
_symmetry.space_group_name_H-M   'P 1'
#
loop_
_entity.id
_entity.type
_entity.pdbx_description
1 polymer ?
#
loop_
_entity_poly.entity_id
_entity_poly.type
_entity_poly.pdbx_seq_one_letter_code
_entity_poly.pdbx_strand_id
1 'polypeptide(L)'
;MQQNGNYDQLIDQITNMVLAKLTGEEDCPTFCRADVERIVDAGAERIGIVLGETATAHDWASLIDHTLLKPEAADSDIKKLCSEAAEFGFASVCVNPGWVKRAAEFLKGTGVPVCTVIGFPLGATLPDVKAYEARRAIFNGAEEVDMVINIGALKSGDDCLVEDDIRAVVDAAHENHILCKVIIETALLTDDEKVRACIAAKNAGADFVKTSTGFAKGGATAVDISLMRRTVGS
;
A
#
# COMPACT_ATOMS: atom_id res chain seq x y z
N MET A 1 -26.21 15.81 20.33
CA MET A 1 -26.77 14.45 20.46
C MET A 1 -27.22 13.93 19.09
N GLN A 2 -26.33 13.84 18.10
CA GLN A 2 -26.66 13.34 16.73
C GLN A 2 -25.56 12.47 16.11
N GLN A 3 -24.56 12.04 16.89
CA GLN A 3 -23.45 11.22 16.37
C GLN A 3 -23.60 9.71 16.55
N ASN A 4 -24.51 9.23 17.40
CA ASN A 4 -24.70 7.79 17.63
C ASN A 4 -25.48 7.05 16.53
N GLY A 5 -26.28 7.76 15.72
CA GLY A 5 -27.09 7.12 14.68
C GLY A 5 -26.31 6.57 13.48
N ASN A 6 -25.08 7.04 13.27
CA ASN A 6 -24.25 6.60 12.14
C ASN A 6 -23.51 5.29 12.45
N TYR A 7 -23.14 5.06 13.71
CA TYR A 7 -22.44 3.83 14.14
C TYR A 7 -23.38 2.62 14.17
N ASP A 8 -24.61 2.80 14.65
CA ASP A 8 -25.60 1.71 14.70
C ASP A 8 -26.00 1.26 13.28
N GLN A 9 -26.20 2.20 12.35
CA GLN A 9 -26.45 1.85 10.95
C GLN A 9 -25.25 1.11 10.30
N LEU A 10 -24.04 1.46 10.67
CA LEU A 10 -22.82 0.85 10.15
C LEU A 10 -22.64 -0.57 10.71
N ILE A 11 -22.90 -0.78 12.00
CA ILE A 11 -22.89 -2.09 12.65
C ILE A 11 -23.95 -2.99 12.00
N ASP A 12 -25.14 -2.48 11.75
CA ASP A 12 -26.21 -3.21 11.06
C ASP A 12 -25.82 -3.57 9.61
N GLN A 13 -25.17 -2.66 8.88
CA GLN A 13 -24.65 -2.95 7.53
C GLN A 13 -23.58 -4.04 7.53
N ILE A 14 -22.63 -3.98 8.45
CA ILE A 14 -21.58 -4.99 8.60
C ILE A 14 -22.19 -6.34 8.99
N THR A 15 -23.13 -6.34 9.95
CA THR A 15 -23.81 -7.55 10.42
C THR A 15 -24.61 -8.19 9.27
N ASN A 16 -25.34 -7.38 8.48
CA ASN A 16 -26.10 -7.86 7.34
C ASN A 16 -25.19 -8.39 6.21
N MET A 17 -24.04 -7.75 5.94
CA MET A 17 -23.06 -8.24 4.97
C MET A 17 -22.42 -9.57 5.40
N VAL A 18 -22.13 -9.75 6.69
CA VAL A 18 -21.61 -11.01 7.25
C VAL A 18 -22.66 -12.10 7.17
N LEU A 19 -23.93 -11.80 7.49
CA LEU A 19 -25.05 -12.72 7.38
C LEU A 19 -25.34 -13.13 5.93
N ALA A 20 -25.31 -12.20 4.98
CA ALA A 20 -25.49 -12.46 3.56
C ALA A 20 -24.41 -13.42 3.00
N LYS A 21 -23.14 -13.27 3.43
CA LYS A 21 -22.08 -14.21 3.05
C LYS A 21 -22.20 -15.59 3.69
N LEU A 22 -22.70 -15.66 4.92
CA LEU A 22 -22.94 -16.95 5.59
C LEU A 22 -24.14 -17.70 4.98
N THR A 23 -25.06 -16.97 4.32
CA THR A 23 -26.26 -17.53 3.67
C THR A 23 -26.09 -17.77 2.17
N GLY A 24 -24.93 -17.44 1.58
CA GLY A 24 -24.61 -17.69 0.16
C GLY A 24 -25.21 -16.67 -0.82
N GLU A 25 -25.69 -15.51 -0.36
CA GLU A 25 -26.11 -14.40 -1.20
C GLU A 25 -24.89 -13.56 -1.62
N GLU A 26 -24.58 -13.58 -2.91
CA GLU A 26 -23.50 -12.80 -3.52
C GLU A 26 -23.87 -11.32 -3.57
N ASP A 27 -23.10 -10.50 -2.88
CA ASP A 27 -22.63 -9.16 -3.26
C ASP A 27 -21.92 -8.50 -2.05
N CYS A 28 -20.63 -8.84 -1.87
CA CYS A 28 -19.80 -8.11 -0.92
C CYS A 28 -19.01 -7.03 -1.68
N PRO A 29 -19.26 -5.74 -1.46
CA PRO A 29 -18.38 -4.72 -2.01
C PRO A 29 -17.02 -4.78 -1.30
N THR A 30 -16.00 -5.05 -2.07
CA THR A 30 -14.57 -4.83 -1.84
C THR A 30 -14.09 -4.81 -0.39
N PHE A 31 -13.49 -5.90 0.09
CA PHE A 31 -12.82 -6.11 1.38
C PHE A 31 -13.73 -6.28 2.61
N CYS A 32 -14.18 -7.50 2.84
CA CYS A 32 -14.73 -7.86 4.13
C CYS A 32 -13.61 -8.34 5.09
N ARG A 33 -13.89 -8.30 6.40
CA ARG A 33 -12.98 -8.77 7.46
C ARG A 33 -12.36 -10.15 7.16
N ALA A 34 -13.15 -11.09 6.65
CA ALA A 34 -12.67 -12.43 6.30
C ALA A 34 -11.65 -12.43 5.15
N ASP A 35 -11.71 -11.47 4.23
CA ASP A 35 -10.71 -11.33 3.16
C ASP A 35 -9.40 -10.75 3.71
N VAL A 36 -9.49 -9.77 4.62
CA VAL A 36 -8.32 -9.22 5.34
C VAL A 36 -7.65 -10.31 6.17
N GLU A 37 -8.41 -11.08 6.97
CA GLU A 37 -7.90 -12.20 7.75
C GLU A 37 -7.19 -13.22 6.86
N ARG A 38 -7.80 -13.63 5.74
CA ARG A 38 -7.16 -14.56 4.78
C ARG A 38 -5.87 -14.03 4.18
N ILE A 39 -5.79 -12.73 3.90
CA ILE A 39 -4.59 -12.09 3.37
C ILE A 39 -3.48 -12.05 4.43
N VAL A 40 -3.81 -11.72 5.67
CA VAL A 40 -2.87 -11.73 6.79
C VAL A 40 -2.40 -13.15 7.11
N ASP A 41 -3.31 -14.12 7.18
CA ASP A 41 -2.98 -15.53 7.39
C ASP A 41 -2.09 -16.10 6.27
N ALA A 42 -2.20 -15.56 5.04
CA ALA A 42 -1.33 -15.88 3.94
C ALA A 42 0.08 -15.22 4.05
N GLY A 43 0.31 -14.40 5.06
CA GLY A 43 1.60 -13.80 5.40
C GLY A 43 1.75 -12.33 5.01
N ALA A 44 0.66 -11.58 4.82
CA ALA A 44 0.75 -10.13 4.65
C ALA A 44 1.06 -9.45 5.99
N GLU A 45 2.03 -8.53 5.98
CA GLU A 45 2.42 -7.72 7.15
C GLU A 45 1.86 -6.30 7.09
N ARG A 46 1.52 -5.83 5.91
CA ARG A 46 0.95 -4.49 5.68
C ARG A 46 -0.18 -4.57 4.64
N ILE A 47 -1.21 -3.77 4.85
CA ILE A 47 -2.42 -3.75 4.03
C ILE A 47 -2.75 -2.31 3.69
N GLY A 48 -3.01 -2.02 2.41
CA GLY A 48 -3.52 -0.71 1.99
C GLY A 48 -5.04 -0.65 2.19
N ILE A 49 -5.54 0.42 2.81
CA ILE A 49 -6.96 0.70 2.94
C ILE A 49 -7.26 2.12 2.46
N VAL A 50 -8.39 2.30 1.80
CA VAL A 50 -8.79 3.57 1.18
C VAL A 50 -9.55 4.44 2.18
N LEU A 51 -9.38 5.76 2.06
CA LEU A 51 -10.11 6.75 2.85
C LEU A 51 -11.63 6.50 2.79
N GLY A 52 -12.28 6.44 3.97
CA GLY A 52 -13.74 6.28 4.12
C GLY A 52 -14.22 4.83 4.18
N GLU A 53 -13.34 3.84 4.05
CA GLU A 53 -13.64 2.46 4.40
C GLU A 53 -13.52 2.27 5.91
N THR A 54 -14.37 1.41 6.48
CA THR A 54 -14.54 1.29 7.92
C THR A 54 -13.28 0.88 8.65
N ALA A 55 -13.00 1.56 9.75
CA ALA A 55 -11.93 1.22 10.67
C ALA A 55 -12.06 -0.24 11.14
N THR A 56 -10.97 -0.96 11.00
CA THR A 56 -10.80 -2.29 11.57
C THR A 56 -10.59 -2.19 13.08
N ALA A 57 -10.72 -3.31 13.81
CA ALA A 57 -10.41 -3.34 15.23
C ALA A 57 -8.98 -2.83 15.49
N HIS A 58 -8.73 -2.24 16.66
CA HIS A 58 -7.45 -1.60 17.02
C HIS A 58 -6.23 -2.51 16.78
N ASP A 59 -6.39 -3.84 16.92
CA ASP A 59 -5.33 -4.82 16.69
C ASP A 59 -4.86 -4.91 15.22
N TRP A 60 -5.71 -4.52 14.26
CA TRP A 60 -5.40 -4.51 12.83
C TRP A 60 -4.87 -3.17 12.34
N ALA A 61 -5.13 -2.09 13.07
CA ALA A 61 -4.77 -0.74 12.65
C ALA A 61 -3.28 -0.60 12.37
N SER A 62 -2.43 -1.19 13.23
CA SER A 62 -0.98 -1.16 13.08
C SER A 62 -0.43 -1.87 11.84
N LEU A 63 -1.27 -2.60 11.10
CA LEU A 63 -0.93 -3.25 9.83
C LEU A 63 -1.38 -2.44 8.61
N ILE A 64 -2.11 -1.34 8.80
CA ILE A 64 -2.80 -0.62 7.72
C ILE A 64 -2.02 0.62 7.31
N ASP A 65 -1.72 0.72 6.00
CA ASP A 65 -1.32 1.95 5.33
C ASP A 65 -2.58 2.71 4.89
N HIS A 66 -2.98 3.74 5.66
CA HIS A 66 -4.15 4.54 5.33
C HIS A 66 -3.87 5.43 4.11
N THR A 67 -4.58 5.18 3.00
CA THR A 67 -4.13 5.58 1.66
C THR A 67 -5.09 6.51 0.96
N LEU A 68 -4.58 7.62 0.42
CA LEU A 68 -5.32 8.52 -0.47
C LEU A 68 -4.44 8.97 -1.65
N LEU A 69 -4.65 8.35 -2.81
CA LEU A 69 -3.87 8.57 -4.04
C LEU A 69 -4.69 9.15 -5.20
N LYS A 70 -5.93 9.57 -4.94
CA LYS A 70 -6.79 10.20 -5.93
C LYS A 70 -6.18 11.53 -6.38
N PRO A 71 -6.12 11.82 -7.68
CA PRO A 71 -5.51 13.06 -8.20
C PRO A 71 -6.27 14.32 -7.79
N GLU A 72 -7.58 14.20 -7.52
CA GLU A 72 -8.45 15.29 -7.10
C GLU A 72 -8.45 15.53 -5.57
N ALA A 73 -7.66 14.77 -4.79
CA ALA A 73 -7.59 14.94 -3.34
C ALA A 73 -7.20 16.38 -2.96
N ALA A 74 -7.95 16.98 -2.04
CA ALA A 74 -7.74 18.33 -1.55
C ALA A 74 -7.07 18.33 -0.16
N ASP A 75 -6.61 19.50 0.32
CA ASP A 75 -5.99 19.67 1.65
C ASP A 75 -6.89 19.17 2.79
N SER A 76 -8.20 19.39 2.68
CA SER A 76 -9.18 18.88 3.65
C SER A 76 -9.22 17.36 3.75
N ASP A 77 -9.03 16.66 2.61
CA ASP A 77 -9.04 15.21 2.55
C ASP A 77 -7.76 14.64 3.17
N ILE A 78 -6.61 15.27 2.87
CA ILE A 78 -5.32 14.91 3.49
C ILE A 78 -5.37 15.13 5.01
N LYS A 79 -5.94 16.25 5.46
CA LYS A 79 -6.11 16.52 6.90
C LYS A 79 -6.99 15.46 7.57
N LYS A 80 -8.11 15.07 6.93
CA LYS A 80 -9.00 14.02 7.42
C LYS A 80 -8.27 12.69 7.51
N LEU A 81 -7.57 12.29 6.44
CA LEU A 81 -6.76 11.06 6.37
C LEU A 81 -5.76 10.98 7.55
N CYS A 82 -5.00 12.06 7.77
CA CYS A 82 -4.02 12.13 8.86
C CYS A 82 -4.69 12.08 10.25
N SER A 83 -5.84 12.73 10.42
CA SER A 83 -6.60 12.70 11.68
C SER A 83 -7.11 11.29 12.00
N GLU A 84 -7.64 10.58 11.00
CA GLU A 84 -8.07 9.19 11.15
C GLU A 84 -6.88 8.28 11.48
N ALA A 85 -5.75 8.45 10.79
CA ALA A 85 -4.57 7.65 11.05
C ALA A 85 -4.02 7.83 12.47
N ALA A 86 -4.01 9.06 12.98
CA ALA A 86 -3.59 9.36 14.34
C ALA A 86 -4.59 8.82 15.39
N GLU A 87 -5.89 8.89 15.11
CA GLU A 87 -6.95 8.42 16.00
C GLU A 87 -6.92 6.90 16.16
N PHE A 88 -6.75 6.17 15.05
CA PHE A 88 -6.79 4.70 15.04
C PHE A 88 -5.42 4.02 15.19
N GLY A 89 -4.32 4.78 15.15
CA GLY A 89 -2.96 4.24 15.24
C GLY A 89 -2.57 3.40 14.02
N PHE A 90 -2.88 3.89 12.80
CA PHE A 90 -2.51 3.19 11.58
C PHE A 90 -0.99 3.13 11.38
N ALA A 91 -0.54 2.12 10.62
CA ALA A 91 0.87 1.87 10.35
C ALA A 91 1.54 3.03 9.61
N SER A 92 0.85 3.64 8.64
CA SER A 92 1.29 4.83 7.93
C SER A 92 0.12 5.58 7.29
N VAL A 93 0.40 6.79 6.81
CA VAL A 93 -0.44 7.51 5.85
C VAL A 93 0.26 7.49 4.50
N CYS A 94 -0.40 6.96 3.46
CA CYS A 94 0.15 6.90 2.10
C CYS A 94 -0.52 7.92 1.18
N VAL A 95 0.27 8.86 0.64
CA VAL A 95 -0.20 9.97 -0.21
C VAL A 95 0.66 10.15 -1.46
N ASN A 96 0.15 10.88 -2.46
CA ASN A 96 0.97 11.31 -3.60
C ASN A 96 2.12 12.24 -3.16
N PRO A 97 3.27 12.26 -3.86
CA PRO A 97 4.46 13.03 -3.47
C PRO A 97 4.22 14.52 -3.20
N GLY A 98 3.27 15.13 -3.92
CA GLY A 98 2.89 16.53 -3.73
C GLY A 98 2.29 16.83 -2.35
N TRP A 99 1.78 15.83 -1.64
CA TRP A 99 1.14 15.97 -0.33
C TRP A 99 2.04 15.59 0.85
N VAL A 100 3.23 15.03 0.61
CA VAL A 100 4.12 14.53 1.66
C VAL A 100 4.41 15.59 2.72
N LYS A 101 4.85 16.78 2.30
CA LYS A 101 5.17 17.85 3.24
C LYS A 101 3.97 18.22 4.11
N ARG A 102 2.79 18.27 3.52
CA ARG A 102 1.56 18.65 4.22
C ARG A 102 1.10 17.55 5.18
N ALA A 103 1.20 16.29 4.77
CA ALA A 103 0.90 15.14 5.63
C ALA A 103 1.88 15.08 6.83
N ALA A 104 3.18 15.30 6.60
CA ALA A 104 4.18 15.36 7.67
C ALA A 104 3.90 16.49 8.69
N GLU A 105 3.41 17.65 8.23
CA GLU A 105 2.97 18.73 9.11
C GLU A 105 1.78 18.30 9.99
N PHE A 106 0.78 17.62 9.41
CA PHE A 106 -0.41 17.17 10.13
C PHE A 106 -0.13 16.03 11.11
N LEU A 107 0.81 15.14 10.78
CA LEU A 107 1.15 13.96 11.59
C LEU A 107 2.25 14.24 12.64
N LYS A 108 2.77 15.47 12.70
CA LYS A 108 3.83 15.82 13.62
C LYS A 108 3.46 15.50 15.08
N GLY A 109 4.25 14.62 15.71
CA GLY A 109 4.06 14.22 17.11
C GLY A 109 3.03 13.13 17.34
N THR A 110 2.43 12.55 16.29
CA THR A 110 1.47 11.44 16.40
C THR A 110 2.15 10.07 16.43
N GLY A 111 3.37 9.96 15.90
CA GLY A 111 4.08 8.69 15.73
C GLY A 111 3.66 7.90 14.47
N VAL A 112 2.73 8.41 13.66
CA VAL A 112 2.34 7.79 12.38
C VAL A 112 3.24 8.31 11.27
N PRO A 113 4.02 7.46 10.57
CA PRO A 113 4.90 7.85 9.48
C PRO A 113 4.15 8.22 8.20
N VAL A 114 4.78 9.07 7.38
CA VAL A 114 4.29 9.38 6.03
C VAL A 114 4.93 8.45 5.02
N CYS A 115 4.11 7.68 4.32
CA CYS A 115 4.47 6.91 3.14
C CYS A 115 4.11 7.70 1.87
N THR A 116 4.87 7.50 0.79
CA THR A 116 4.51 8.04 -0.52
C THR A 116 4.88 7.11 -1.65
N VAL A 117 4.30 7.34 -2.82
CA VAL A 117 4.49 6.50 -4.01
C VAL A 117 5.55 7.06 -4.94
N ILE A 118 6.28 6.18 -5.64
CA ILE A 118 7.39 6.51 -6.54
C ILE A 118 7.18 5.83 -7.90
N GLY A 119 7.31 6.60 -8.99
CA GLY A 119 7.06 6.10 -10.35
C GLY A 119 5.62 5.64 -10.59
N PHE A 120 4.71 6.17 -9.81
CA PHE A 120 3.35 5.66 -9.66
C PHE A 120 2.35 6.29 -10.64
N PRO A 121 1.30 5.55 -11.12
CA PRO A 121 1.07 4.12 -10.84
C PRO A 121 1.70 3.16 -11.87
N LEU A 122 2.36 3.66 -12.91
CA LEU A 122 2.73 2.88 -14.09
C LEU A 122 4.10 2.19 -14.00
N GLY A 123 5.01 2.68 -13.15
CA GLY A 123 6.38 2.19 -13.07
C GLY A 123 7.24 2.45 -14.32
N ALA A 124 6.71 3.15 -15.33
CA ALA A 124 7.24 3.24 -16.66
C ALA A 124 8.18 4.45 -16.89
N THR A 125 8.85 4.92 -15.85
CA THR A 125 9.87 5.98 -15.95
C THR A 125 11.27 5.42 -15.73
N LEU A 126 12.28 6.27 -15.86
CA LEU A 126 13.69 5.89 -15.75
C LEU A 126 14.10 5.66 -14.28
N PRO A 127 15.04 4.75 -14.00
CA PRO A 127 15.50 4.45 -12.64
C PRO A 127 16.03 5.68 -11.88
N ASP A 128 16.82 6.53 -12.54
CA ASP A 128 17.38 7.76 -11.96
C ASP A 128 16.29 8.81 -11.64
N VAL A 129 15.22 8.87 -12.43
CA VAL A 129 14.05 9.73 -12.18
C VAL A 129 13.29 9.26 -10.96
N LYS A 130 13.08 7.93 -10.81
CA LYS A 130 12.47 7.35 -9.59
C LYS A 130 13.33 7.62 -8.35
N ALA A 131 14.64 7.42 -8.44
CA ALA A 131 15.56 7.71 -7.34
C ALA A 131 15.53 9.20 -6.94
N TYR A 132 15.45 10.10 -7.92
CA TYR A 132 15.31 11.52 -7.65
C TYR A 132 13.97 11.84 -6.96
N GLU A 133 12.87 11.26 -7.44
CA GLU A 133 11.54 11.41 -6.83
C GLU A 133 11.55 10.94 -5.37
N ALA A 134 12.16 9.77 -5.09
CA ALA A 134 12.31 9.25 -3.74
C ALA A 134 13.08 10.22 -2.83
N ARG A 135 14.26 10.70 -3.25
CA ARG A 135 15.06 11.68 -2.48
C ARG A 135 14.27 12.96 -2.21
N ARG A 136 13.49 13.45 -3.19
CA ARG A 136 12.65 14.64 -3.01
C ARG A 136 11.51 14.40 -2.02
N ALA A 137 10.88 13.24 -2.07
CA ALA A 137 9.84 12.87 -1.13
C ALA A 137 10.39 12.76 0.30
N ILE A 138 11.53 12.10 0.48
CA ILE A 138 12.22 11.97 1.77
C ILE A 138 12.61 13.33 2.33
N PHE A 139 13.17 14.23 1.49
CA PHE A 139 13.48 15.59 1.89
C PHE A 139 12.24 16.37 2.37
N ASN A 140 11.07 16.06 1.84
CA ASN A 140 9.78 16.64 2.22
C ASN A 140 9.15 16.00 3.47
N GLY A 141 9.75 14.92 4.01
CA GLY A 141 9.30 14.27 5.25
C GLY A 141 8.65 12.90 5.05
N ALA A 142 8.87 12.24 3.91
CA ALA A 142 8.49 10.83 3.76
C ALA A 142 9.41 9.94 4.61
N GLU A 143 8.83 9.00 5.32
CA GLU A 143 9.50 8.00 6.17
C GLU A 143 9.36 6.58 5.60
N GLU A 144 8.55 6.41 4.56
CA GLU A 144 8.41 5.20 3.76
C GLU A 144 8.18 5.56 2.29
N VAL A 145 8.66 4.74 1.35
CA VAL A 145 8.42 4.92 -0.08
C VAL A 145 7.93 3.62 -0.72
N ASP A 146 6.89 3.71 -1.55
CA ASP A 146 6.27 2.61 -2.29
C ASP A 146 6.53 2.79 -3.78
N MET A 147 7.55 2.15 -4.33
CA MET A 147 7.86 2.25 -5.75
C MET A 147 7.12 1.22 -6.60
N VAL A 148 6.79 1.55 -7.84
CA VAL A 148 6.27 0.60 -8.84
C VAL A 148 7.41 0.15 -9.74
N ILE A 149 7.55 -1.19 -9.95
CA ILE A 149 8.56 -1.76 -10.85
C ILE A 149 8.35 -1.34 -12.30
N ASN A 150 9.37 -1.45 -13.12
CA ASN A 150 9.22 -1.36 -14.58
C ASN A 150 8.59 -2.66 -15.13
N ILE A 151 7.25 -2.67 -15.19
CA ILE A 151 6.46 -3.84 -15.63
C ILE A 151 6.80 -4.24 -17.07
N GLY A 152 7.05 -3.25 -17.94
CA GLY A 152 7.42 -3.49 -19.33
C GLY A 152 8.75 -4.23 -19.47
N ALA A 153 9.75 -3.86 -18.67
CA ALA A 153 11.04 -4.55 -18.61
C ALA A 153 10.87 -5.99 -18.13
N LEU A 154 10.12 -6.22 -17.05
CA LEU A 154 9.82 -7.56 -16.53
C LEU A 154 9.14 -8.44 -17.59
N LYS A 155 8.13 -7.91 -18.27
CA LYS A 155 7.41 -8.60 -19.37
C LYS A 155 8.33 -8.94 -20.55
N SER A 156 9.34 -8.14 -20.77
CA SER A 156 10.34 -8.34 -21.83
C SER A 156 11.45 -9.32 -21.44
N GLY A 157 11.45 -9.81 -20.20
CA GLY A 157 12.49 -10.70 -19.69
C GLY A 157 13.78 -9.98 -19.28
N ASP A 158 13.75 -8.65 -19.16
CA ASP A 158 14.92 -7.86 -18.73
C ASP A 158 14.92 -7.69 -17.20
N ASP A 159 15.22 -8.80 -16.52
CA ASP A 159 15.25 -8.83 -15.05
C ASP A 159 16.39 -7.97 -14.48
N CYS A 160 17.47 -7.79 -15.22
CA CYS A 160 18.56 -6.90 -14.80
C CYS A 160 18.08 -5.46 -14.71
N LEU A 161 17.37 -4.96 -15.72
CA LEU A 161 16.81 -3.61 -15.68
C LEU A 161 15.78 -3.46 -14.55
N VAL A 162 14.97 -4.48 -14.28
CA VAL A 162 14.02 -4.46 -13.16
C VAL A 162 14.75 -4.35 -11.82
N GLU A 163 15.80 -5.13 -11.62
CA GLU A 163 16.61 -5.11 -10.39
C GLU A 163 17.34 -3.76 -10.23
N ASP A 164 17.92 -3.22 -11.30
CA ASP A 164 18.59 -1.91 -11.28
C ASP A 164 17.60 -0.75 -11.00
N ASP A 165 16.40 -0.82 -11.56
CA ASP A 165 15.31 0.13 -11.31
C ASP A 165 14.90 0.16 -9.82
N ILE A 166 14.74 -1.03 -9.23
CA ILE A 166 14.41 -1.18 -7.81
C ILE A 166 15.58 -0.69 -6.95
N ARG A 167 16.81 -1.13 -7.25
CA ARG A 167 18.01 -0.77 -6.50
C ARG A 167 18.23 0.73 -6.43
N ALA A 168 17.99 1.45 -7.52
CA ALA A 168 18.14 2.90 -7.55
C ALA A 168 17.23 3.61 -6.52
N VAL A 169 16.03 3.10 -6.29
CA VAL A 169 15.10 3.65 -5.30
C VAL A 169 15.43 3.18 -3.89
N VAL A 170 15.77 1.89 -3.73
CA VAL A 170 16.20 1.31 -2.45
C VAL A 170 17.41 2.06 -1.90
N ASP A 171 18.44 2.27 -2.72
CA ASP A 171 19.63 3.02 -2.31
C ASP A 171 19.26 4.44 -1.87
N ALA A 172 18.41 5.13 -2.62
CA ALA A 172 17.95 6.47 -2.28
C ALA A 172 17.16 6.52 -0.94
N ALA A 173 16.38 5.48 -0.64
CA ALA A 173 15.67 5.34 0.62
C ALA A 173 16.62 5.00 1.78
N HIS A 174 17.47 4.00 1.61
CA HIS A 174 18.37 3.50 2.63
C HIS A 174 19.49 4.49 2.99
N GLU A 175 19.90 5.40 2.08
CA GLU A 175 20.78 6.55 2.42
C GLU A 175 20.25 7.35 3.63
N ASN A 176 18.94 7.30 3.88
CA ASN A 176 18.25 8.03 4.97
C ASN A 176 17.57 7.10 5.98
N HIS A 177 17.84 5.80 5.95
CA HIS A 177 17.19 4.78 6.80
C HIS A 177 15.68 4.70 6.62
N ILE A 178 15.18 4.96 5.41
CA ILE A 178 13.78 4.95 5.04
C ILE A 178 13.41 3.60 4.41
N LEU A 179 12.23 3.05 4.80
CA LEU A 179 11.72 1.80 4.24
C LEU A 179 11.31 1.95 2.78
N CYS A 180 11.68 0.96 1.96
CA CYS A 180 11.26 0.86 0.56
C CYS A 180 10.39 -0.36 0.34
N LYS A 181 9.14 -0.16 -0.11
CA LYS A 181 8.24 -1.23 -0.53
C LYS A 181 8.15 -1.25 -2.05
N VAL A 182 8.14 -2.43 -2.65
CA VAL A 182 8.16 -2.64 -4.10
C VAL A 182 6.82 -3.17 -4.57
N ILE A 183 6.05 -2.34 -5.27
CA ILE A 183 4.78 -2.70 -5.88
C ILE A 183 5.06 -3.44 -7.19
N ILE A 184 4.69 -4.73 -7.25
CA ILE A 184 4.90 -5.57 -8.44
C ILE A 184 3.70 -5.60 -9.40
N GLU A 185 2.52 -5.13 -8.98
CA GLU A 185 1.25 -5.11 -9.73
C GLU A 185 0.82 -6.50 -10.19
N THR A 186 0.50 -7.37 -9.24
CA THR A 186 0.20 -8.81 -9.47
C THR A 186 -0.88 -9.06 -10.51
N ALA A 187 -1.87 -8.16 -10.63
CA ALA A 187 -2.97 -8.30 -11.59
C ALA A 187 -2.52 -8.29 -13.07
N LEU A 188 -1.29 -7.80 -13.36
CA LEU A 188 -0.72 -7.75 -14.70
C LEU A 188 0.29 -8.88 -14.96
N LEU A 189 0.59 -9.72 -13.94
CA LEU A 189 1.69 -10.68 -13.97
C LEU A 189 1.19 -12.12 -13.96
N THR A 190 1.92 -13.00 -14.66
CA THR A 190 1.83 -14.45 -14.45
C THR A 190 2.55 -14.83 -13.15
N ASP A 191 2.31 -16.05 -12.65
CA ASP A 191 2.96 -16.50 -11.40
C ASP A 191 4.50 -16.55 -11.51
N ASP A 192 5.03 -16.93 -12.68
CA ASP A 192 6.46 -16.87 -12.95
C ASP A 192 7.00 -15.43 -12.89
N GLU A 193 6.31 -14.48 -13.50
CA GLU A 193 6.66 -13.06 -13.45
C GLU A 193 6.59 -12.49 -12.03
N LYS A 194 5.61 -12.90 -11.21
CA LYS A 194 5.51 -12.52 -9.80
C LYS A 194 6.72 -13.02 -9.01
N VAL A 195 7.15 -14.26 -9.25
CA VAL A 195 8.34 -14.83 -8.62
C VAL A 195 9.59 -14.07 -9.03
N ARG A 196 9.77 -13.79 -10.33
CA ARG A 196 10.93 -13.02 -10.83
C ARG A 196 10.97 -11.61 -10.25
N ALA A 197 9.84 -10.90 -10.20
CA ALA A 197 9.74 -9.58 -9.60
C ALA A 197 10.10 -9.59 -8.10
N CYS A 198 9.62 -10.59 -7.35
CA CYS A 198 9.95 -10.76 -5.94
C CYS A 198 11.44 -11.04 -5.72
N ILE A 199 12.07 -11.87 -6.59
CA ILE A 199 13.51 -12.14 -6.55
C ILE A 199 14.29 -10.86 -6.82
N ALA A 200 13.94 -10.09 -7.85
CA ALA A 200 14.58 -8.83 -8.17
C ALA A 200 14.48 -7.82 -7.00
N ALA A 201 13.28 -7.70 -6.37
CA ALA A 201 13.10 -6.85 -5.20
C ALA A 201 13.99 -7.27 -4.02
N LYS A 202 14.05 -8.57 -3.73
CA LYS A 202 14.91 -9.13 -2.67
C LYS A 202 16.39 -8.88 -2.95
N ASN A 203 16.86 -9.13 -4.18
CA ASN A 203 18.24 -8.92 -4.58
C ASN A 203 18.65 -7.45 -4.53
N ALA A 204 17.71 -6.54 -4.86
CA ALA A 204 17.89 -5.10 -4.76
C ALA A 204 17.92 -4.59 -3.31
N GLY A 205 17.53 -5.41 -2.33
CA GLY A 205 17.54 -5.07 -0.91
C GLY A 205 16.27 -4.34 -0.42
N ALA A 206 15.16 -4.48 -1.14
CA ALA A 206 13.88 -3.90 -0.71
C ALA A 206 13.39 -4.51 0.62
N ASP A 207 12.73 -3.69 1.45
CA ASP A 207 12.22 -4.11 2.75
C ASP A 207 10.92 -4.91 2.62
N PHE A 208 10.07 -4.57 1.62
CA PHE A 208 8.80 -5.24 1.35
C PHE A 208 8.55 -5.42 -0.15
N VAL A 209 7.76 -6.43 -0.49
CA VAL A 209 7.05 -6.54 -1.76
C VAL A 209 5.57 -6.29 -1.55
N LYS A 210 4.94 -5.53 -2.44
CA LYS A 210 3.53 -5.12 -2.36
C LYS A 210 2.79 -5.56 -3.63
N THR A 211 1.56 -6.00 -3.49
CA THR A 211 0.82 -6.60 -4.60
C THR A 211 0.44 -5.60 -5.67
N SER A 212 -0.12 -4.44 -5.29
CA SER A 212 -0.98 -3.67 -6.20
C SER A 212 -0.86 -2.16 -5.97
N THR A 213 -1.06 -1.41 -7.05
CA THR A 213 -1.21 0.05 -7.00
C THR A 213 -2.61 0.48 -6.55
N GLY A 214 -3.63 -0.35 -6.76
CA GLY A 214 -5.04 0.01 -6.62
C GLY A 214 -5.63 0.73 -7.86
N PHE A 215 -4.84 0.92 -8.92
CA PHE A 215 -5.26 1.56 -10.19
C PHE A 215 -5.45 0.57 -11.34
N ALA A 216 -5.00 -0.67 -11.19
CA ALA A 216 -5.27 -1.75 -12.13
C ALA A 216 -6.56 -2.49 -11.79
N LYS A 217 -6.98 -3.39 -12.70
CA LYS A 217 -8.13 -4.27 -12.48
C LYS A 217 -7.70 -5.44 -11.59
N GLY A 218 -7.93 -5.32 -10.31
CA GLY A 218 -7.60 -6.35 -9.33
C GLY A 218 -6.87 -5.76 -8.12
N GLY A 219 -6.71 -6.57 -7.09
CA GLY A 219 -6.06 -6.24 -5.84
C GLY A 219 -5.34 -7.46 -5.26
N ALA A 220 -5.02 -7.42 -3.97
CA ALA A 220 -4.37 -8.51 -3.27
C ALA A 220 -5.28 -9.75 -3.20
N THR A 221 -4.69 -10.93 -3.45
CA THR A 221 -5.33 -12.23 -3.19
C THR A 221 -4.47 -13.02 -2.20
N ALA A 222 -5.10 -13.90 -1.41
CA ALA A 222 -4.37 -14.79 -0.50
C ALA A 222 -3.37 -15.69 -1.25
N VAL A 223 -3.69 -16.07 -2.50
CA VAL A 223 -2.80 -16.88 -3.35
C VAL A 223 -1.56 -16.08 -3.74
N ASP A 224 -1.72 -14.82 -4.18
CA ASP A 224 -0.59 -13.96 -4.52
C ASP A 224 0.29 -13.69 -3.29
N ILE A 225 -0.30 -13.34 -2.17
CA ILE A 225 0.43 -13.11 -0.91
C ILE A 225 1.22 -14.35 -0.50
N SER A 226 0.61 -15.53 -0.54
CA SER A 226 1.30 -16.80 -0.24
C SER A 226 2.46 -17.09 -1.19
N LEU A 227 2.29 -16.81 -2.49
CA LEU A 227 3.36 -16.97 -3.49
C LEU A 227 4.51 -15.99 -3.21
N MET A 228 4.19 -14.72 -3.01
CA MET A 228 5.17 -13.65 -2.72
C MET A 228 5.93 -13.96 -1.42
N ARG A 229 5.23 -14.29 -0.32
CA ARG A 229 5.84 -14.63 0.97
C ARG A 229 6.80 -15.80 0.86
N ARG A 230 6.43 -16.89 0.16
CA ARG A 230 7.31 -18.04 -0.06
C ARG A 230 8.54 -17.69 -0.89
N THR A 231 8.43 -16.73 -1.80
CA THR A 231 9.54 -16.31 -2.67
C THR A 231 10.54 -15.43 -1.91
N VAL A 232 10.07 -14.45 -1.15
CA VAL A 232 10.97 -13.53 -0.43
C VAL A 232 11.48 -14.13 0.88
N GLY A 233 10.73 -15.07 1.48
CA GLY A 233 11.04 -15.66 2.78
C GLY A 233 10.55 -14.79 3.94
N SER A 234 11.09 -15.05 5.12
CA SER A 234 10.84 -14.28 6.36
C SER A 234 11.87 -13.18 6.52
#